data_964c5aeeffb5222515d090b8f04b2b41
#
_entry.id   964c5aeeffb5222515d090b8f04b2b41
#
_cell.length_a   1.000
_cell.length_b   1.000
_cell.length_c   1.000
_cell.angle_alpha   90.00
_cell.angle_beta   90.00
_cell.angle_gamma   90.00
#
_symmetry.space_group_name_H-M   'P 1'
#
loop_
_entity.id
_entity.type
_entity.pdbx_description
1 polymer ?
#
loop_
_entity_poly.entity_id
_entity_poly.type
_entity_poly.pdbx_seq_one_letter_code
_entity_poly.pdbx_strand_id
1 'polypeptide(L)'
;MLTVMIFVFLIGYLCIALEHPLKVNKAGTALLTGTILWVLYTFAAPDLIPTASAEEFKEFLDAYPAIADLPFVEQCTRFVVEHQVLDSIGEIAETLFFLIGAMITVELIDAHGGFMFITNRIKTNQKKKLLLLVAFITFFMSAILDNLTTSIVMVMLMRKLLGNYKERWVFGSVIIIAANSGGA
;
A
#
# COMPACT_ATOMS: atom_id res chain seq x y z
N MET A 1 21.10 -16.62 -8.15
CA MET A 1 20.66 -15.23 -7.78
C MET A 1 19.33 -15.23 -7.04
N LEU A 2 18.31 -15.97 -7.45
CA LEU A 2 16.97 -15.99 -6.79
C LEU A 2 17.04 -16.24 -5.27
N THR A 3 17.83 -17.22 -4.81
CA THR A 3 17.98 -17.52 -3.38
C THR A 3 18.49 -16.31 -2.57
N VAL A 4 19.44 -15.55 -3.15
CA VAL A 4 19.96 -14.33 -2.50
C VAL A 4 18.87 -13.27 -2.39
N MET A 5 18.06 -13.07 -3.43
CA MET A 5 16.94 -12.14 -3.41
C MET A 5 15.92 -12.51 -2.35
N ILE A 6 15.59 -13.81 -2.20
CA ILE A 6 14.70 -14.31 -1.15
C ILE A 6 15.26 -13.97 0.25
N PHE A 7 16.54 -14.22 0.49
CA PHE A 7 17.17 -13.88 1.77
C PHE A 7 17.15 -12.37 2.05
N VAL A 8 17.48 -11.54 1.07
CA VAL A 8 17.43 -10.08 1.20
C VAL A 8 16.01 -9.60 1.51
N PHE A 9 15.01 -10.15 0.82
CA PHE A 9 13.60 -9.85 1.09
C PHE A 9 13.20 -10.24 2.52
N LEU A 10 13.52 -11.46 2.95
CA LEU A 10 13.19 -11.94 4.30
C LEU A 10 13.85 -11.10 5.39
N ILE A 11 15.14 -10.75 5.21
CA ILE A 11 15.87 -9.90 6.15
C ILE A 11 15.24 -8.50 6.20
N GLY A 12 14.97 -7.89 5.04
CA GLY A 12 14.33 -6.59 4.96
C GLY A 12 12.94 -6.58 5.61
N TYR A 13 12.14 -7.60 5.34
CA TYR A 13 10.82 -7.75 5.96
C TYR A 13 10.91 -7.93 7.49
N LEU A 14 11.88 -8.72 7.96
CA LEU A 14 12.13 -8.89 9.39
C LEU A 14 12.56 -7.57 10.06
N CYS A 15 13.41 -6.79 9.40
CA CYS A 15 13.81 -5.47 9.89
C CYS A 15 12.63 -4.49 9.96
N ILE A 16 11.70 -4.54 9.00
CA ILE A 16 10.47 -3.73 9.01
C ILE A 16 9.56 -4.18 10.17
N ALA A 17 9.37 -5.49 10.34
CA ALA A 17 8.53 -6.04 11.41
C ALA A 17 9.08 -5.75 12.81
N LEU A 18 10.40 -5.71 12.95
CA LEU A 18 11.12 -5.45 14.20
C LEU A 18 11.61 -4.00 14.31
N GLU A 19 10.90 -3.03 13.71
CA GLU A 19 11.30 -1.61 13.73
C GLU A 19 11.56 -1.06 15.14
N HIS A 20 10.69 -1.44 16.10
CA HIS A 20 10.77 -0.96 17.48
C HIS A 20 12.02 -1.46 18.23
N PRO A 21 12.33 -2.77 18.29
CA PRO A 21 13.53 -3.26 18.94
C PRO A 21 14.82 -2.86 18.21
N LEU A 22 14.81 -2.79 16.89
CA LEU A 22 15.97 -2.43 16.08
C LEU A 22 16.20 -0.91 15.96
N LYS A 23 15.19 -0.09 16.36
CA LYS A 23 15.22 1.37 16.24
C LYS A 23 15.50 1.87 14.82
N VAL A 24 15.05 1.15 13.81
CA VAL A 24 15.18 1.52 12.40
C VAL A 24 13.88 2.12 11.88
N ASN A 25 13.99 2.97 10.87
CA ASN A 25 12.80 3.52 10.21
C ASN A 25 12.29 2.54 9.16
N LYS A 26 11.04 2.06 9.32
CA LYS A 26 10.44 1.09 8.39
C LYS A 26 10.40 1.55 6.93
N ALA A 27 10.10 2.84 6.68
CA ALA A 27 10.04 3.37 5.32
C ALA A 27 11.44 3.39 4.67
N GLY A 28 12.46 3.82 5.42
CA GLY A 28 13.86 3.78 4.96
C GLY A 28 14.33 2.35 4.70
N THR A 29 14.00 1.41 5.59
CA THR A 29 14.33 -0.01 5.42
C THR A 29 13.63 -0.61 4.20
N ALA A 30 12.34 -0.30 3.98
CA ALA A 30 11.61 -0.77 2.81
C ALA A 30 12.20 -0.25 1.51
N LEU A 31 12.50 1.06 1.43
CA LEU A 31 13.14 1.67 0.26
C LEU A 31 14.51 1.05 -0.03
N LEU A 32 15.35 0.88 0.99
CA LEU A 32 16.67 0.27 0.83
C LEU A 32 16.55 -1.18 0.34
N THR A 33 15.67 -1.96 0.96
CA THR A 33 15.43 -3.36 0.57
C THR A 33 14.91 -3.44 -0.87
N GLY A 34 13.95 -2.61 -1.25
CA GLY A 34 13.42 -2.55 -2.62
C GLY A 34 14.50 -2.18 -3.63
N THR A 35 15.31 -1.16 -3.34
CA THR A 35 16.42 -0.76 -4.22
C THR A 35 17.44 -1.89 -4.40
N ILE A 36 17.84 -2.56 -3.33
CA ILE A 36 18.77 -3.70 -3.39
C ILE A 36 18.16 -4.84 -4.24
N LEU A 37 16.87 -5.14 -4.04
CA LEU A 37 16.19 -6.19 -4.81
C LEU A 37 16.11 -5.86 -6.30
N TRP A 38 15.83 -4.60 -6.69
CA TRP A 38 15.85 -4.18 -8.09
C TRP A 38 17.24 -4.32 -8.72
N VAL A 39 18.29 -3.93 -8.00
CA VAL A 39 19.68 -4.12 -8.46
C VAL A 39 20.00 -5.61 -8.65
N LEU A 40 19.68 -6.45 -7.66
CA LEU A 40 19.90 -7.89 -7.76
C LEU A 40 19.09 -8.52 -8.89
N TYR A 41 17.85 -8.06 -9.10
CA TYR A 41 17.00 -8.51 -10.19
C TYR A 41 17.58 -8.16 -11.55
N THR A 42 18.10 -6.95 -11.74
CA THR A 42 18.76 -6.52 -12.98
C THR A 42 19.95 -7.43 -13.33
N PHE A 43 20.75 -7.83 -12.33
CA PHE A 43 21.84 -8.79 -12.55
C PHE A 43 21.36 -10.22 -12.81
N ALA A 44 20.21 -10.60 -12.30
CA ALA A 44 19.61 -11.93 -12.49
C ALA A 44 18.69 -11.99 -13.72
N ALA A 45 18.41 -10.87 -14.35
CA ALA A 45 17.45 -10.74 -15.45
C ALA A 45 17.67 -11.72 -16.60
N PRO A 46 18.92 -11.97 -17.08
CA PRO A 46 19.15 -12.93 -18.15
C PRO A 46 18.71 -14.38 -17.82
N ASP A 47 18.75 -14.75 -16.53
CA ASP A 47 18.34 -16.07 -16.07
C ASP A 47 16.83 -16.16 -15.79
N LEU A 48 16.22 -15.04 -15.34
CA LEU A 48 14.85 -15.02 -14.85
C LEU A 48 13.81 -14.66 -15.92
N ILE A 49 14.11 -13.68 -16.77
CA ILE A 49 13.17 -13.17 -17.80
C ILE A 49 12.64 -14.28 -18.70
N PRO A 50 13.46 -15.20 -19.23
CA PRO A 50 12.97 -16.26 -20.10
C PRO A 50 11.93 -17.18 -19.48
N THR A 51 11.89 -17.26 -18.15
CA THR A 51 10.95 -18.12 -17.41
C THR A 51 9.81 -17.37 -16.75
N ALA A 52 10.03 -16.13 -16.33
CA ALA A 52 9.07 -15.35 -15.56
C ALA A 52 8.27 -14.32 -16.38
N SER A 53 8.88 -13.73 -17.41
CA SER A 53 8.31 -12.63 -18.19
C SER A 53 8.58 -12.77 -19.70
N ALA A 54 8.56 -13.98 -20.23
CA ALA A 54 8.95 -14.22 -21.62
C ALA A 54 8.03 -13.54 -22.65
N GLU A 55 6.71 -13.49 -22.40
CA GLU A 55 5.75 -12.85 -23.30
C GLU A 55 5.90 -11.33 -23.28
N GLU A 56 5.95 -10.74 -22.11
CA GLU A 56 6.14 -9.30 -21.90
C GLU A 56 7.49 -8.81 -22.49
N PHE A 57 8.55 -9.61 -22.30
CA PHE A 57 9.86 -9.31 -22.89
C PHE A 57 9.83 -9.34 -24.42
N LYS A 58 9.10 -10.28 -25.01
CA LYS A 58 8.92 -10.35 -26.46
C LYS A 58 8.14 -9.13 -26.99
N GLU A 59 7.05 -8.76 -26.34
CA GLU A 59 6.27 -7.55 -26.69
C GLU A 59 7.13 -6.29 -26.64
N PHE A 60 7.98 -6.18 -25.60
CA PHE A 60 8.93 -5.10 -25.47
C PHE A 60 9.93 -5.04 -26.64
N LEU A 61 10.51 -6.17 -27.03
CA LEU A 61 11.45 -6.22 -28.16
C LEU A 61 10.75 -5.91 -29.50
N ASP A 62 9.52 -6.35 -29.68
CA ASP A 62 8.72 -6.05 -30.87
C ASP A 62 8.40 -4.53 -30.95
N ALA A 63 8.19 -3.88 -29.82
CA ALA A 63 7.97 -2.43 -29.73
C ALA A 63 9.25 -1.60 -29.93
N TYR A 64 10.41 -2.16 -29.57
CA TYR A 64 11.72 -1.48 -29.65
C TYR A 64 12.75 -2.29 -30.47
N PRO A 65 12.63 -2.34 -31.81
CA PRO A 65 13.51 -3.15 -32.66
C PRO A 65 15.01 -2.84 -32.51
N ALA A 66 15.34 -1.58 -32.21
CA ALA A 66 16.73 -1.15 -31.99
C ALA A 66 17.37 -1.84 -30.75
N ILE A 67 16.55 -2.25 -29.76
CA ILE A 67 17.03 -3.00 -28.60
C ILE A 67 17.18 -4.48 -28.95
N ALA A 68 16.36 -5.01 -29.83
CA ALA A 68 16.42 -6.40 -30.26
C ALA A 68 17.75 -6.76 -30.97
N ASP A 69 18.46 -5.79 -31.52
CA ASP A 69 19.77 -5.97 -32.15
C ASP A 69 20.94 -5.99 -31.15
N LEU A 70 20.69 -5.68 -29.87
CA LEU A 70 21.72 -5.66 -28.82
C LEU A 70 22.04 -7.06 -28.27
N PRO A 71 23.17 -7.24 -27.57
CA PRO A 71 23.45 -8.47 -26.83
C PRO A 71 22.35 -8.82 -25.82
N PHE A 72 22.03 -10.10 -25.68
CA PHE A 72 20.92 -10.57 -24.84
C PHE A 72 20.92 -10.01 -23.40
N VAL A 73 22.10 -9.92 -22.78
CA VAL A 73 22.25 -9.34 -21.43
C VAL A 73 21.82 -7.87 -21.42
N GLU A 74 22.16 -7.11 -22.46
CA GLU A 74 21.77 -5.71 -22.58
C GLU A 74 20.28 -5.55 -22.87
N GLN A 75 19.70 -6.41 -23.71
CA GLN A 75 18.24 -6.46 -23.92
C GLN A 75 17.51 -6.68 -22.60
N CYS A 76 17.93 -7.65 -21.79
CA CYS A 76 17.34 -7.92 -20.48
C CYS A 76 17.50 -6.73 -19.52
N THR A 77 18.66 -6.10 -19.50
CA THR A 77 18.91 -4.92 -18.65
C THR A 77 18.01 -3.75 -19.06
N ARG A 78 17.88 -3.49 -20.37
CA ARG A 78 16.99 -2.46 -20.89
C ARG A 78 15.53 -2.71 -20.55
N PHE A 79 15.09 -3.96 -20.76
CA PHE A 79 13.73 -4.36 -20.40
C PHE A 79 13.42 -4.11 -18.94
N VAL A 80 14.31 -4.52 -18.03
CA VAL A 80 14.10 -4.27 -16.59
C VAL A 80 14.07 -2.78 -16.27
N VAL A 81 15.02 -2.00 -16.77
CA VAL A 81 15.18 -0.58 -16.39
C VAL A 81 14.17 0.33 -17.10
N GLU A 82 13.98 0.13 -18.42
CA GLU A 82 13.19 1.04 -19.26
C GLU A 82 11.71 0.63 -19.35
N HIS A 83 11.34 -0.57 -18.90
CA HIS A 83 9.96 -1.04 -18.88
C HIS A 83 9.52 -1.39 -17.46
N GLN A 84 9.98 -2.47 -16.88
CA GLN A 84 9.47 -2.97 -15.59
C GLN A 84 9.65 -1.98 -14.41
N VAL A 85 10.81 -1.32 -14.30
CA VAL A 85 11.04 -0.32 -13.24
C VAL A 85 10.17 0.91 -13.46
N LEU A 86 10.06 1.40 -14.70
CA LEU A 86 9.25 2.59 -15.00
C LEU A 86 7.76 2.32 -14.82
N ASP A 87 7.27 1.16 -15.23
CA ASP A 87 5.87 0.77 -15.03
C ASP A 87 5.54 0.64 -13.54
N SER A 88 6.41 -0.02 -12.76
CA SER A 88 6.24 -0.12 -11.31
C SER A 88 6.26 1.25 -10.61
N ILE A 89 7.12 2.17 -11.05
CA ILE A 89 7.12 3.56 -10.55
C ILE A 89 5.82 4.27 -10.95
N GLY A 90 5.32 4.04 -12.17
CA GLY A 90 4.06 4.58 -12.67
C GLY A 90 2.88 4.15 -11.79
N GLU A 91 2.74 2.86 -11.52
CA GLU A 91 1.70 2.30 -10.65
C GLU A 91 1.76 2.85 -9.21
N ILE A 92 2.97 2.95 -8.66
CA ILE A 92 3.18 3.55 -7.33
C ILE A 92 2.80 5.03 -7.34
N ALA A 93 3.18 5.78 -8.38
CA ALA A 93 2.86 7.19 -8.51
C ALA A 93 1.35 7.41 -8.63
N GLU A 94 0.64 6.61 -9.42
CA GLU A 94 -0.82 6.64 -9.54
C GLU A 94 -1.48 6.44 -8.17
N THR A 95 -1.06 5.40 -7.43
CA THR A 95 -1.55 5.13 -6.08
C THR A 95 -1.28 6.30 -5.13
N LEU A 96 -0.09 6.89 -5.17
CA LEU A 96 0.27 8.03 -4.32
C LEU A 96 -0.57 9.27 -4.65
N PHE A 97 -0.76 9.59 -5.92
CA PHE A 97 -1.61 10.72 -6.34
C PHE A 97 -3.07 10.52 -5.93
N PHE A 98 -3.58 9.29 -6.09
CA PHE A 98 -4.91 8.94 -5.61
C PHE A 98 -5.04 9.15 -4.10
N LEU A 99 -4.10 8.64 -3.29
CA LEU A 99 -4.10 8.79 -1.84
C LEU A 99 -4.03 10.26 -1.41
N ILE A 100 -3.18 11.07 -2.05
CA ILE A 100 -3.07 12.52 -1.77
C ILE A 100 -4.41 13.20 -2.05
N GLY A 101 -5.01 12.95 -3.21
CA GLY A 101 -6.32 13.50 -3.58
C GLY A 101 -7.43 13.09 -2.61
N ALA A 102 -7.48 11.82 -2.24
CA ALA A 102 -8.43 11.30 -1.28
C ALA A 102 -8.26 11.95 0.11
N MET A 103 -7.02 12.07 0.61
CA MET A 103 -6.75 12.73 1.90
C MET A 103 -7.14 14.20 1.91
N ILE A 104 -6.82 14.96 0.86
CA ILE A 104 -7.22 16.37 0.73
C ILE A 104 -8.75 16.50 0.74
N THR A 105 -9.43 15.65 -0.01
CA THR A 105 -10.91 15.64 -0.08
C THR A 105 -11.52 15.34 1.29
N VAL A 106 -11.01 14.34 1.99
CA VAL A 106 -11.46 13.97 3.34
C VAL A 106 -11.24 15.11 4.34
N GLU A 107 -10.07 15.74 4.30
CA GLU A 107 -9.74 16.87 5.18
C GLU A 107 -10.64 18.09 4.91
N LEU A 108 -10.94 18.35 3.64
CA LEU A 108 -11.87 19.40 3.25
C LEU A 108 -13.29 19.13 3.77
N ILE A 109 -13.77 17.90 3.64
CA ILE A 109 -15.07 17.46 4.19
C ILE A 109 -15.09 17.61 5.72
N ASP A 110 -14.02 17.21 6.40
CA ASP A 110 -13.94 17.35 7.87
C ASP A 110 -13.89 18.81 8.32
N ALA A 111 -13.12 19.66 7.65
CA ALA A 111 -13.02 21.09 7.94
C ALA A 111 -14.38 21.82 7.80
N HIS A 112 -15.23 21.36 6.88
CA HIS A 112 -16.58 21.90 6.70
C HIS A 112 -17.65 21.17 7.54
N GLY A 113 -17.24 20.30 8.48
CA GLY A 113 -18.16 19.60 9.37
C GLY A 113 -18.99 18.51 8.68
N GLY A 114 -18.57 18.02 7.49
CA GLY A 114 -19.30 17.02 6.75
C GLY A 114 -19.53 15.70 7.51
N PHE A 115 -18.63 15.35 8.44
CA PHE A 115 -18.81 14.18 9.30
C PHE A 115 -19.75 14.42 10.49
N MET A 116 -20.18 15.67 10.75
CA MET A 116 -21.16 15.97 11.81
C MET A 116 -22.52 15.31 11.55
N PHE A 117 -22.87 15.07 10.27
CA PHE A 117 -24.07 14.33 9.93
C PHE A 117 -24.03 12.90 10.51
N ILE A 118 -22.89 12.23 10.41
CA ILE A 118 -22.69 10.88 10.96
C ILE A 118 -22.67 10.92 12.49
N THR A 119 -21.91 11.88 13.09
CA THR A 119 -21.81 12.01 14.55
C THR A 119 -23.15 12.33 15.20
N ASN A 120 -23.96 13.20 14.60
CA ASN A 120 -25.27 13.58 15.12
C ASN A 120 -26.29 12.43 15.03
N ARG A 121 -26.09 11.47 14.12
CA ARG A 121 -26.94 10.30 14.00
C ARG A 121 -26.57 9.21 15.01
N ILE A 122 -25.34 9.22 15.52
CA ILE A 122 -24.85 8.27 16.53
C ILE A 122 -25.26 8.76 17.91
N LYS A 123 -26.53 8.52 18.30
CA LYS A 123 -27.09 8.93 19.60
C LYS A 123 -27.04 7.81 20.67
N THR A 124 -26.29 6.76 20.46
CA THR A 124 -26.30 5.63 21.39
C THR A 124 -25.21 5.77 22.46
N ASN A 125 -25.65 5.74 23.73
CA ASN A 125 -24.76 5.66 24.89
C ASN A 125 -24.26 4.24 25.17
N GLN A 126 -24.75 3.23 24.42
CA GLN A 126 -24.36 1.83 24.60
C GLN A 126 -23.12 1.53 23.74
N LYS A 127 -21.98 1.47 24.36
CA LYS A 127 -20.67 1.28 23.69
C LYS A 127 -20.60 0.05 22.78
N LYS A 128 -21.26 -1.07 23.17
CA LYS A 128 -21.32 -2.28 22.34
C LYS A 128 -22.10 -2.07 21.05
N LYS A 129 -23.26 -1.37 21.13
CA LYS A 129 -24.05 -1.04 19.94
C LYS A 129 -23.32 -0.04 19.04
N LEU A 130 -22.64 0.93 19.64
CA LEU A 130 -21.82 1.88 18.90
C LEU A 130 -20.70 1.16 18.15
N LEU A 131 -20.01 0.22 18.79
CA LEU A 131 -18.92 -0.55 18.18
C LEU A 131 -19.42 -1.35 16.97
N LEU A 132 -20.54 -2.05 17.10
CA LEU A 132 -21.13 -2.81 16.01
C LEU A 132 -21.60 -1.92 14.85
N LEU A 133 -22.23 -0.77 15.19
CA LEU A 133 -22.65 0.20 14.18
C LEU A 133 -21.47 0.77 13.41
N VAL A 134 -20.42 1.16 14.12
CA VAL A 134 -19.19 1.67 13.51
C VAL A 134 -18.52 0.63 12.63
N ALA A 135 -18.42 -0.63 13.09
CA ALA A 135 -17.87 -1.72 12.29
C ALA A 135 -18.67 -1.95 11.00
N PHE A 136 -19.99 -1.96 11.10
CA PHE A 136 -20.87 -2.13 9.96
C PHE A 136 -20.74 -0.97 8.94
N ILE A 137 -20.78 0.27 9.40
CA ILE A 137 -20.61 1.44 8.54
C ILE A 137 -19.22 1.41 7.89
N THR A 138 -18.17 1.10 8.65
CA THR A 138 -16.80 1.03 8.15
C THR A 138 -16.65 -0.01 7.04
N PHE A 139 -17.24 -1.20 7.23
CA PHE A 139 -17.22 -2.27 6.23
C PHE A 139 -17.78 -1.80 4.88
N PHE A 140 -19.01 -1.24 4.88
CA PHE A 140 -19.63 -0.78 3.64
C PHE A 140 -18.97 0.47 3.05
N MET A 141 -18.49 1.38 3.88
CA MET A 141 -17.73 2.53 3.39
C MET A 141 -16.44 2.10 2.71
N SER A 142 -15.76 1.09 3.25
CA SER A 142 -14.52 0.59 2.68
C SER A 142 -14.71 -0.10 1.33
N ALA A 143 -15.84 -0.73 1.12
CA ALA A 143 -16.21 -1.30 -0.19
C ALA A 143 -16.40 -0.23 -1.29
N ILE A 144 -16.63 1.03 -0.90
CA ILE A 144 -16.87 2.14 -1.84
C ILE A 144 -15.64 3.04 -1.99
N LEU A 145 -14.94 3.33 -0.87
CA LEU A 145 -13.85 4.30 -0.84
C LEU A 145 -12.47 3.65 -0.99
N ASP A 146 -12.12 2.73 -0.27
CA ASP A 146 -10.94 1.92 -0.03
C ASP A 146 -10.69 1.76 1.48
N ASN A 147 -9.88 0.78 1.84
CA ASN A 147 -9.64 0.42 3.24
C ASN A 147 -8.78 1.45 3.99
N LEU A 148 -7.79 2.06 3.32
CA LEU A 148 -6.89 3.03 3.96
C LEU A 148 -7.61 4.33 4.27
N THR A 149 -8.26 4.93 3.27
CA THR A 149 -9.03 6.17 3.42
C THR A 149 -10.15 6.00 4.45
N THR A 150 -10.92 4.92 4.36
CA THR A 150 -12.00 4.62 5.32
C THR A 150 -11.47 4.46 6.74
N SER A 151 -10.33 3.78 6.94
CA SER A 151 -9.72 3.63 8.26
C SER A 151 -9.32 4.98 8.85
N ILE A 152 -8.70 5.86 8.08
CA ILE A 152 -8.29 7.20 8.51
C ILE A 152 -9.51 8.00 8.93
N VAL A 153 -10.53 8.09 8.08
CA VAL A 153 -11.78 8.84 8.35
C VAL A 153 -12.46 8.35 9.61
N MET A 154 -12.68 7.04 9.73
CA MET A 154 -13.41 6.46 10.84
C MET A 154 -12.63 6.54 12.16
N VAL A 155 -11.31 6.42 12.15
CA VAL A 155 -10.47 6.63 13.33
C VAL A 155 -10.50 8.10 13.77
N MET A 156 -10.42 9.05 12.84
CA MET A 156 -10.57 10.49 13.15
C MET A 156 -11.93 10.79 13.76
N LEU A 157 -13.01 10.22 13.21
CA LEU A 157 -14.36 10.35 13.72
C LEU A 157 -14.46 9.83 15.17
N MET A 158 -13.92 8.64 15.43
CA MET A 158 -13.92 8.03 16.77
C MET A 158 -13.08 8.82 17.77
N ARG A 159 -11.99 9.46 17.34
CA ARG A 159 -11.21 10.36 18.21
C ARG A 159 -12.03 11.55 18.70
N LYS A 160 -12.97 12.05 17.88
CA LYS A 160 -13.89 13.14 18.28
C LYS A 160 -15.01 12.67 19.20
N LEU A 161 -15.49 11.42 19.02
CA LEU A 161 -16.61 10.87 19.79
C LEU A 161 -16.21 10.25 21.12
N LEU A 162 -15.01 9.67 21.22
CA LEU A 162 -14.57 8.91 22.38
C LEU A 162 -13.53 9.70 23.18
N GLY A 163 -13.84 10.03 24.43
CA GLY A 163 -12.92 10.71 25.35
C GLY A 163 -11.82 9.78 25.88
N ASN A 164 -12.12 8.50 26.09
CA ASN A 164 -11.22 7.54 26.72
C ASN A 164 -10.27 6.90 25.70
N TYR A 165 -8.95 6.97 25.96
CA TYR A 165 -7.94 6.43 25.03
C TYR A 165 -8.02 4.89 24.88
N LYS A 166 -8.36 4.13 25.92
CA LYS A 166 -8.52 2.66 25.83
C LYS A 166 -9.67 2.28 24.91
N GLU A 167 -10.76 3.03 24.94
CA GLU A 167 -11.88 2.82 24.03
C GLU A 167 -11.49 3.15 22.60
N ARG A 168 -10.69 4.20 22.37
CA ARG A 168 -10.16 4.54 21.04
C ARG A 168 -9.32 3.41 20.46
N TRP A 169 -8.53 2.71 21.27
CA TRP A 169 -7.76 1.54 20.82
C TRP A 169 -8.68 0.41 20.36
N VAL A 170 -9.69 0.05 21.16
CA VAL A 170 -10.63 -1.02 20.81
C VAL A 170 -11.41 -0.67 19.54
N PHE A 171 -11.95 0.54 19.47
CA PHE A 171 -12.66 0.99 18.28
C PHE A 171 -11.76 1.07 17.05
N GLY A 172 -10.54 1.60 17.19
CA GLY A 172 -9.55 1.65 16.12
C GLY A 172 -9.20 0.27 15.56
N SER A 173 -8.99 -0.72 16.43
CA SER A 173 -8.72 -2.11 16.00
C SER A 173 -9.88 -2.69 15.22
N VAL A 174 -11.12 -2.50 15.68
CA VAL A 174 -12.31 -2.99 14.98
C VAL A 174 -12.52 -2.27 13.65
N ILE A 175 -12.27 -0.96 13.59
CA ILE A 175 -12.33 -0.18 12.35
C ILE A 175 -11.34 -0.73 11.31
N ILE A 176 -10.10 -0.97 11.69
CA ILE A 176 -9.07 -1.49 10.78
C ILE A 176 -9.46 -2.86 10.25
N ILE A 177 -9.95 -3.76 11.11
CA ILE A 177 -10.42 -5.09 10.70
C ILE A 177 -11.62 -4.96 9.75
N ALA A 178 -12.60 -4.15 10.08
CA ALA A 178 -13.80 -3.95 9.27
C ALA A 178 -13.47 -3.31 7.91
N ALA A 179 -12.57 -2.33 7.89
CA ALA A 179 -12.13 -1.68 6.66
C ALA A 179 -11.39 -2.66 5.74
N ASN A 180 -10.45 -3.43 6.27
CA ASN A 180 -9.74 -4.42 5.46
C ASN A 180 -10.67 -5.55 4.95
N SER A 181 -11.70 -5.90 5.71
CA SER A 181 -12.67 -6.90 5.28
C SER A 181 -13.67 -6.38 4.25
N GLY A 182 -13.94 -5.07 4.23
CA GLY A 182 -14.88 -4.44 3.29
C GLY A 182 -14.22 -3.97 1.99
N GLY A 183 -12.93 -3.66 2.02
CA GLY A 183 -12.16 -3.19 0.87
C GLY A 183 -11.31 -4.28 0.20
N ALA A 184 -11.55 -5.56 0.51
CA ALA A 184 -10.86 -6.72 -0.06
C ALA A 184 -11.52 -7.20 -1.36
#